data_fe8b1166ed4d7ea6fda4a3f947af6a93
#
_entry.id   fe8b1166ed4d7ea6fda4a3f947af6a93
#
_cell.length_a   1.000
_cell.length_b   1.000
_cell.length_c   1.000
_cell.angle_alpha   90.00
_cell.angle_beta   90.00
_cell.angle_gamma   90.00
#
_symmetry.space_group_name_H-M   'P 1'
#
loop_
_entity.id
_entity.type
_entity.pdbx_description
1 polymer ?
#
loop_
_entity_poly.entity_id
_entity_poly.type
_entity_poly.pdbx_seq_one_letter_code
_entity_poly.pdbx_strand_id
1 'polypeptide(L)'
;TVSDYGYMDPDAMQQTLDLAKQYVQLDDSAAAEKLQNFILDDVRDTSFWEAVTASDGSDLGTPEKSDVSIQLKWLPDAQFMGYYVALDKGYYDEVGLNVNIVSGGGDISETTAVNNGTVDFGVTWFTNLISADAGGMNLVEVSQIFQRSGLVLVYKLDNYSK
;
A
#
# COMPACT_ATOMS: atom_id res chain seq x y z
N THR A 1 18.44 -0.18 5.63
CA THR A 1 19.19 -0.42 4.38
C THR A 1 18.22 -0.34 3.20
N VAL A 2 18.71 -0.22 1.96
CA VAL A 2 17.88 -0.24 0.75
C VAL A 2 17.09 -1.55 0.67
N SER A 3 17.65 -2.64 1.19
CA SER A 3 17.01 -3.95 1.28
C SER A 3 15.78 -4.00 2.17
N ASP A 4 15.55 -3.00 3.03
CA ASP A 4 14.40 -2.97 3.92
C ASP A 4 13.22 -2.18 3.31
N TYR A 5 13.47 -1.48 2.20
CA TYR A 5 12.44 -0.71 1.52
C TYR A 5 11.48 -1.65 0.77
N GLY A 6 10.21 -1.50 1.03
CA GLY A 6 9.19 -2.38 0.47
C GLY A 6 9.02 -3.72 1.19
N TYR A 7 9.86 -4.02 2.20
CA TYR A 7 9.75 -5.24 2.97
C TYR A 7 8.41 -5.33 3.70
N MET A 8 7.77 -6.45 3.58
CA MET A 8 6.51 -6.76 4.25
C MET A 8 6.79 -7.67 5.45
N ASP A 9 7.01 -7.06 6.63
CA ASP A 9 7.30 -7.79 7.87
C ASP A 9 6.11 -8.70 8.24
N PRO A 10 6.28 -10.03 8.21
CA PRO A 10 5.17 -10.96 8.42
C PRO A 10 4.58 -10.87 9.82
N ASP A 11 5.39 -10.59 10.85
CA ASP A 11 4.91 -10.51 12.22
C ASP A 11 4.07 -9.24 12.44
N ALA A 12 4.53 -8.11 11.91
CA ALA A 12 3.80 -6.84 11.98
C ALA A 12 2.49 -6.88 11.17
N MET A 13 2.53 -7.47 9.97
CA MET A 13 1.34 -7.64 9.14
C MET A 13 0.35 -8.62 9.77
N GLN A 14 0.81 -9.74 10.35
CA GLN A 14 -0.05 -10.69 11.05
C GLN A 14 -0.73 -10.02 12.24
N GLN A 15 0.01 -9.25 13.02
CA GLN A 15 -0.57 -8.48 14.13
C GLN A 15 -1.66 -7.51 13.63
N THR A 16 -1.42 -6.84 12.51
CA THR A 16 -2.42 -5.94 11.92
C THR A 16 -3.66 -6.69 11.44
N LEU A 17 -3.48 -7.85 10.83
CA LEU A 17 -4.59 -8.71 10.40
C LEU A 17 -5.40 -9.21 11.60
N ASP A 18 -4.74 -9.63 12.67
CA ASP A 18 -5.40 -10.09 13.90
C ASP A 18 -6.22 -8.95 14.56
N LEU A 19 -5.66 -7.74 14.60
CA LEU A 19 -6.39 -6.55 15.06
C LEU A 19 -7.56 -6.20 14.14
N ALA A 20 -7.39 -6.35 12.81
CA ALA A 20 -8.50 -6.15 11.88
C ALA A 20 -9.63 -7.15 12.13
N LYS A 21 -9.33 -8.43 12.32
CA LYS A 21 -10.32 -9.46 12.68
C LYS A 21 -11.06 -9.17 13.97
N GLN A 22 -10.38 -8.53 14.91
CA GLN A 22 -10.96 -8.23 16.23
C GLN A 22 -11.81 -6.95 16.23
N TYR A 23 -11.41 -5.92 15.49
CA TYR A 23 -11.97 -4.57 15.65
C TYR A 23 -12.66 -4.01 14.41
N VAL A 24 -12.35 -4.51 13.21
CA VAL A 24 -13.03 -4.03 12.01
C VAL A 24 -14.45 -4.59 11.97
N GLN A 25 -15.42 -3.69 11.88
CA GLN A 25 -16.82 -4.03 11.75
C GLN A 25 -17.23 -3.84 10.27
N LEU A 26 -17.74 -4.90 9.69
CA LEU A 26 -18.28 -4.89 8.32
C LEU A 26 -19.79 -5.15 8.42
N ASP A 27 -20.57 -4.31 7.74
CA ASP A 27 -22.04 -4.40 7.74
C ASP A 27 -22.55 -5.64 7.00
N ASP A 28 -21.78 -6.09 6.01
CA ASP A 28 -22.09 -7.31 5.24
C ASP A 28 -21.57 -8.54 5.99
N SER A 29 -22.46 -9.48 6.28
CA SER A 29 -22.12 -10.69 7.04
C SER A 29 -21.17 -11.64 6.31
N ALA A 30 -21.27 -11.71 4.97
CA ALA A 30 -20.37 -12.55 4.18
C ALA A 30 -18.96 -11.96 4.14
N ALA A 31 -18.85 -10.63 4.05
CA ALA A 31 -17.57 -9.92 4.16
C ALA A 31 -16.95 -10.11 5.55
N ALA A 32 -17.76 -10.05 6.61
CA ALA A 32 -17.29 -10.29 7.98
C ALA A 32 -16.80 -11.73 8.18
N GLU A 33 -17.49 -12.72 7.62
CA GLU A 33 -17.05 -14.13 7.63
C GLU A 33 -15.76 -14.32 6.82
N LYS A 34 -15.66 -13.72 5.64
CA LYS A 34 -14.46 -13.76 4.80
C LYS A 34 -13.26 -13.17 5.55
N LEU A 35 -13.42 -12.02 6.23
CA LEU A 35 -12.37 -11.41 7.04
C LEU A 35 -11.85 -12.36 8.13
N GLN A 36 -12.74 -13.07 8.85
CA GLN A 36 -12.33 -14.01 9.90
C GLN A 36 -11.48 -15.17 9.38
N ASN A 37 -11.69 -15.57 8.13
CA ASN A 37 -10.99 -16.68 7.50
C ASN A 37 -9.71 -16.27 6.75
N PHE A 38 -9.40 -14.97 6.60
CA PHE A 38 -8.19 -14.52 5.92
C PHE A 38 -6.93 -15.07 6.58
N ILE A 39 -6.00 -15.49 5.75
CA ILE A 39 -4.59 -15.68 6.11
C ILE A 39 -3.76 -14.57 5.45
N LEU A 40 -2.55 -14.34 5.93
CA LEU A 40 -1.71 -13.25 5.46
C LEU A 40 -1.40 -13.35 3.96
N ASP A 41 -1.21 -14.56 3.46
CA ASP A 41 -0.86 -14.80 2.06
C ASP A 41 -2.06 -14.58 1.08
N ASP A 42 -3.28 -14.40 1.60
CA ASP A 42 -4.42 -13.99 0.77
C ASP A 42 -4.37 -12.50 0.36
N VAL A 43 -3.62 -11.69 1.11
CA VAL A 43 -3.63 -10.22 0.98
C VAL A 43 -2.26 -9.61 0.67
N ARG A 44 -1.22 -10.42 0.50
CA ARG A 44 0.13 -9.96 0.14
C ARG A 44 0.79 -10.86 -0.89
N ASP A 45 1.70 -10.27 -1.66
CA ASP A 45 2.61 -11.01 -2.55
C ASP A 45 4.05 -10.49 -2.35
N THR A 46 4.90 -11.31 -1.75
CA THR A 46 6.31 -10.98 -1.47
C THR A 46 7.24 -11.19 -2.66
N SER A 47 6.76 -11.87 -3.71
CA SER A 47 7.61 -12.28 -4.84
C SER A 47 8.26 -11.09 -5.57
N PHE A 48 7.56 -9.96 -5.64
CA PHE A 48 8.09 -8.74 -6.24
C PHE A 48 9.26 -8.17 -5.43
N TRP A 49 9.10 -8.05 -4.12
CA TRP A 49 10.16 -7.59 -3.23
C TRP A 49 11.36 -8.53 -3.24
N GLU A 50 11.11 -9.84 -3.19
CA GLU A 50 12.16 -10.86 -3.25
C GLU A 50 12.94 -10.79 -4.57
N ALA A 51 12.26 -10.62 -5.70
CA ALA A 51 12.89 -10.49 -7.02
C ALA A 51 13.79 -9.23 -7.09
N VAL A 52 13.29 -8.09 -6.62
CA VAL A 52 14.06 -6.83 -6.64
C VAL A 52 15.28 -6.91 -5.71
N THR A 53 15.14 -7.50 -4.52
CA THR A 53 16.24 -7.60 -3.55
C THR A 53 17.27 -8.67 -3.90
N ALA A 54 16.88 -9.70 -4.66
CA ALA A 54 17.79 -10.72 -5.18
C ALA A 54 18.62 -10.21 -6.37
N SER A 55 18.19 -9.16 -7.06
CA SER A 55 18.91 -8.53 -8.16
C SER A 55 19.85 -7.46 -7.63
N ASP A 56 20.94 -7.18 -8.35
CA ASP A 56 21.80 -6.01 -8.09
C ASP A 56 21.23 -4.71 -8.71
N GLY A 57 20.01 -4.79 -9.25
CA GLY A 57 19.34 -3.69 -9.94
C GLY A 57 19.87 -3.39 -11.35
N SER A 58 20.84 -4.15 -11.84
CA SER A 58 21.48 -3.89 -13.15
C SER A 58 20.69 -4.47 -14.32
N ASP A 59 19.82 -5.44 -14.08
CA ASP A 59 18.97 -6.06 -15.11
C ASP A 59 17.58 -6.37 -14.54
N LEU A 60 16.70 -5.39 -14.59
CA LEU A 60 15.28 -5.58 -14.24
C LEU A 60 14.46 -6.06 -15.45
N GLY A 61 15.10 -6.27 -16.58
CA GLY A 61 14.43 -6.64 -17.82
C GLY A 61 13.62 -5.48 -18.44
N THR A 62 12.90 -5.79 -19.50
CA THR A 62 11.99 -4.82 -20.13
C THR A 62 10.61 -4.93 -19.46
N PRO A 63 10.02 -3.83 -19.02
CA PRO A 63 8.67 -3.85 -18.43
C PRO A 63 7.65 -4.44 -19.42
N GLU A 64 6.73 -5.26 -18.95
CA GLU A 64 5.60 -5.74 -19.76
C GLU A 64 4.68 -4.60 -20.19
N LYS A 65 4.58 -3.57 -19.35
CA LYS A 65 3.81 -2.35 -19.56
C LYS A 65 4.65 -1.16 -19.12
N SER A 66 4.98 -0.26 -20.04
CA SER A 66 5.78 0.93 -19.74
C SER A 66 4.94 2.08 -19.17
N ASP A 67 3.72 2.28 -19.69
CA ASP A 67 2.82 3.32 -19.20
C ASP A 67 2.03 2.80 -17.99
N VAL A 68 2.38 3.23 -16.79
CA VAL A 68 1.73 2.81 -15.54
C VAL A 68 1.16 4.00 -14.78
N SER A 69 0.11 3.76 -14.03
CA SER A 69 -0.56 4.76 -13.20
C SER A 69 -0.61 4.33 -11.75
N ILE A 70 -0.37 5.29 -10.84
CA ILE A 70 -0.46 5.06 -9.41
C ILE A 70 -1.39 6.09 -8.75
N GLN A 71 -2.44 5.61 -8.08
CA GLN A 71 -3.36 6.43 -7.30
C GLN A 71 -2.83 6.62 -5.89
N LEU A 72 -2.56 7.86 -5.50
CA LEU A 72 -2.17 8.17 -4.13
C LEU A 72 -3.38 8.11 -3.18
N LYS A 73 -3.13 7.82 -1.91
CA LYS A 73 -4.15 7.81 -0.85
C LYS A 73 -4.75 9.17 -0.58
N TRP A 74 -3.93 10.22 -0.71
CA TRP A 74 -4.30 11.58 -0.34
C TRP A 74 -3.80 12.61 -1.36
N LEU A 75 -4.03 13.87 -1.05
CA LEU A 75 -3.48 14.99 -1.81
C LEU A 75 -1.95 14.95 -1.77
N PRO A 76 -1.27 15.55 -2.77
CA PRO A 76 0.18 15.63 -2.78
C PRO A 76 0.73 16.32 -1.52
N ASP A 77 1.46 15.57 -0.71
CA ASP A 77 2.13 16.06 0.49
C ASP A 77 3.45 15.31 0.75
N ALA A 78 4.10 15.57 1.88
CA ALA A 78 5.43 15.04 2.19
C ALA A 78 5.48 13.50 2.27
N GLN A 79 4.38 12.82 2.59
CA GLN A 79 4.36 11.35 2.66
C GLN A 79 4.56 10.69 1.29
N PHE A 80 4.19 11.40 0.22
CA PHE A 80 4.32 10.91 -1.16
C PHE A 80 5.54 11.47 -1.90
N MET A 81 6.41 12.19 -1.20
CA MET A 81 7.54 12.87 -1.83
C MET A 81 8.43 11.91 -2.63
N GLY A 82 8.60 10.66 -2.18
CA GLY A 82 9.41 9.66 -2.88
C GLY A 82 8.96 9.41 -4.30
N TYR A 83 7.65 9.34 -4.55
CA TYR A 83 7.09 9.13 -5.89
C TYR A 83 7.36 10.34 -6.80
N TYR A 84 7.18 11.55 -6.30
CA TYR A 84 7.43 12.77 -7.06
C TYR A 84 8.91 13.01 -7.32
N VAL A 85 9.78 12.69 -6.35
CA VAL A 85 11.24 12.76 -6.54
C VAL A 85 11.69 11.75 -7.59
N ALA A 86 11.16 10.53 -7.58
CA ALA A 86 11.48 9.53 -8.58
C ALA A 86 11.09 9.99 -9.99
N LEU A 87 9.94 10.65 -10.13
CA LEU A 87 9.48 11.23 -11.39
C LEU A 87 10.38 12.40 -11.82
N ASP A 88 10.65 13.35 -10.91
CA ASP A 88 11.48 14.54 -11.21
C ASP A 88 12.93 14.19 -11.59
N LYS A 89 13.48 13.16 -10.97
CA LYS A 89 14.85 12.69 -11.23
C LYS A 89 14.98 11.73 -12.39
N GLY A 90 13.87 11.33 -13.02
CA GLY A 90 13.88 10.38 -14.12
C GLY A 90 14.16 8.93 -13.72
N TYR A 91 14.05 8.57 -12.44
CA TYR A 91 14.32 7.20 -11.98
C TYR A 91 13.35 6.17 -12.56
N TYR A 92 12.13 6.58 -12.88
CA TYR A 92 11.19 5.72 -13.60
C TYR A 92 11.63 5.50 -15.05
N ASP A 93 12.12 6.55 -15.72
CA ASP A 93 12.62 6.46 -17.10
C ASP A 93 13.84 5.55 -17.19
N GLU A 94 14.72 5.57 -16.17
CA GLU A 94 15.92 4.71 -16.11
C GLU A 94 15.56 3.21 -16.14
N VAL A 95 14.37 2.84 -15.65
CA VAL A 95 13.87 1.46 -15.67
C VAL A 95 12.80 1.23 -16.73
N GLY A 96 12.64 2.16 -17.67
CA GLY A 96 11.72 2.05 -18.81
C GLY A 96 10.24 2.26 -18.48
N LEU A 97 9.93 2.94 -17.39
CA LEU A 97 8.57 3.24 -16.95
C LEU A 97 8.20 4.71 -17.19
N ASN A 98 7.04 4.95 -17.76
CA ASN A 98 6.36 6.24 -17.82
C ASN A 98 5.24 6.24 -16.76
N VAL A 99 5.49 6.87 -15.61
CA VAL A 99 4.60 6.80 -14.44
C VAL A 99 3.71 8.03 -14.38
N ASN A 100 2.39 7.80 -14.38
CA ASN A 100 1.38 8.81 -14.11
C ASN A 100 0.95 8.75 -12.63
N ILE A 101 1.29 9.79 -11.86
CA ILE A 101 0.89 9.90 -10.46
C ILE A 101 -0.47 10.61 -10.38
N VAL A 102 -1.49 9.88 -9.93
CA VAL A 102 -2.84 10.39 -9.77
C VAL A 102 -3.07 10.79 -8.32
N SER A 103 -3.45 12.05 -8.11
CA SER A 103 -3.72 12.58 -6.77
C SER A 103 -4.92 11.88 -6.14
N GLY A 104 -4.81 11.57 -4.85
CA GLY A 104 -5.93 11.11 -4.03
C GLY A 104 -6.74 12.25 -3.42
N GLY A 105 -7.55 11.93 -2.42
CA GLY A 105 -8.38 12.87 -1.68
C GLY A 105 -9.51 12.15 -0.94
N GLY A 106 -10.26 12.88 -0.12
CA GLY A 106 -11.27 12.29 0.77
C GLY A 106 -12.38 11.48 0.07
N ASP A 107 -12.72 11.86 -1.15
CA ASP A 107 -13.82 11.24 -1.91
C ASP A 107 -13.31 10.21 -2.95
N ILE A 108 -12.00 9.96 -2.99
CA ILE A 108 -11.39 9.04 -3.95
C ILE A 108 -11.01 7.75 -3.23
N SER A 109 -11.52 6.62 -3.73
CA SER A 109 -11.16 5.29 -3.27
C SER A 109 -10.09 4.69 -4.18
N GLU A 110 -8.86 4.67 -3.73
CA GLU A 110 -7.72 4.07 -4.44
C GLU A 110 -7.90 2.57 -4.62
N THR A 111 -8.47 1.88 -3.64
CA THR A 111 -8.77 0.44 -3.74
C THR A 111 -9.81 0.16 -4.83
N THR A 112 -10.84 0.98 -4.92
CA THR A 112 -11.84 0.88 -6.00
C THR A 112 -11.22 1.20 -7.37
N ALA A 113 -10.36 2.20 -7.45
CA ALA A 113 -9.71 2.58 -8.70
C ALA A 113 -8.81 1.45 -9.26
N VAL A 114 -8.06 0.77 -8.39
CA VAL A 114 -7.26 -0.41 -8.77
C VAL A 114 -8.17 -1.58 -9.14
N ASN A 115 -9.15 -1.91 -8.31
CA ASN A 115 -10.05 -3.05 -8.56
C ASN A 115 -10.81 -2.93 -9.88
N ASN A 116 -11.16 -1.70 -10.29
CA ASN A 116 -11.84 -1.43 -11.56
C ASN A 116 -10.89 -1.28 -12.76
N GLY A 117 -9.57 -1.36 -12.55
CA GLY A 117 -8.57 -1.16 -13.60
C GLY A 117 -8.47 0.27 -14.10
N THR A 118 -8.94 1.26 -13.34
CA THR A 118 -8.79 2.69 -13.68
C THR A 118 -7.35 3.14 -13.52
N VAL A 119 -6.63 2.56 -12.57
CA VAL A 119 -5.19 2.73 -12.34
C VAL A 119 -4.56 1.36 -12.09
N ASP A 120 -3.23 1.27 -12.27
CA ASP A 120 -2.49 0.03 -12.12
C ASP A 120 -2.14 -0.27 -10.67
N PHE A 121 -1.80 0.77 -9.92
CA PHE A 121 -1.40 0.68 -8.51
C PHE A 121 -2.15 1.69 -7.65
N GLY A 122 -2.25 1.39 -6.36
CA GLY A 122 -2.83 2.28 -5.37
C GLY A 122 -2.00 2.30 -4.09
N VAL A 123 -1.84 3.49 -3.50
CA VAL A 123 -1.23 3.64 -2.18
C VAL A 123 -2.34 3.70 -1.15
N THR A 124 -2.38 2.72 -0.27
CA THR A 124 -3.42 2.63 0.77
C THR A 124 -2.85 2.18 2.11
N TRP A 125 -3.66 2.17 3.14
CA TRP A 125 -3.33 1.54 4.41
C TRP A 125 -3.67 0.06 4.36
N PHE A 126 -2.84 -0.78 4.97
CA PHE A 126 -3.04 -2.22 4.97
C PHE A 126 -4.43 -2.64 5.50
N THR A 127 -4.93 -1.97 6.54
CA THR A 127 -6.29 -2.21 7.04
C THR A 127 -7.40 -1.90 6.04
N ASN A 128 -7.20 -0.90 5.17
CA ASN A 128 -8.15 -0.59 4.10
C ASN A 128 -8.15 -1.67 3.02
N LEU A 129 -6.97 -2.18 2.67
CA LEU A 129 -6.84 -3.30 1.73
C LEU A 129 -7.57 -4.53 2.26
N ILE A 130 -7.32 -4.93 3.51
CA ILE A 130 -8.00 -6.06 4.17
C ILE A 130 -9.53 -5.89 4.11
N SER A 131 -10.04 -4.69 4.45
CA SER A 131 -11.48 -4.42 4.44
C SER A 131 -12.08 -4.46 3.03
N ALA A 132 -11.37 -3.91 2.06
CA ALA A 132 -11.80 -3.88 0.66
C ALA A 132 -11.85 -5.29 0.06
N ASP A 133 -10.84 -6.10 0.35
CA ASP A 133 -10.76 -7.48 -0.15
C ASP A 133 -11.79 -8.39 0.55
N ALA A 134 -12.04 -8.21 1.85
CA ALA A 134 -13.14 -8.86 2.56
C ALA A 134 -14.49 -8.49 1.93
N GLY A 135 -14.67 -7.24 1.51
CA GLY A 135 -15.84 -6.75 0.77
C GLY A 135 -15.98 -7.25 -0.66
N GLY A 136 -15.07 -8.12 -1.13
CA GLY A 136 -15.16 -8.79 -2.43
C GLY A 136 -14.28 -8.19 -3.52
N MET A 137 -13.41 -7.22 -3.23
CA MET A 137 -12.36 -6.79 -4.14
C MET A 137 -11.28 -7.88 -4.22
N ASN A 138 -10.51 -7.88 -5.29
CA ASN A 138 -9.39 -8.81 -5.49
C ASN A 138 -8.10 -8.00 -5.56
N LEU A 139 -7.55 -7.69 -4.40
CA LEU A 139 -6.38 -6.81 -4.23
C LEU A 139 -5.30 -7.53 -3.43
N VAL A 140 -4.05 -7.21 -3.72
CA VAL A 140 -2.90 -7.74 -3.03
C VAL A 140 -1.88 -6.64 -2.75
N GLU A 141 -1.26 -6.64 -1.58
CA GLU A 141 -0.13 -5.78 -1.26
C GLU A 141 1.15 -6.35 -1.87
N VAL A 142 1.87 -5.50 -2.59
CA VAL A 142 3.13 -5.88 -3.26
C VAL A 142 4.35 -5.19 -2.66
N SER A 143 4.15 -4.16 -1.82
CA SER A 143 5.25 -3.41 -1.21
C SER A 143 4.78 -2.59 -0.01
N GLN A 144 5.42 -2.73 1.13
CA GLN A 144 5.18 -1.94 2.34
C GLN A 144 6.17 -0.76 2.40
N ILE A 145 5.70 0.45 2.11
CA ILE A 145 6.56 1.64 2.06
C ILE A 145 6.94 2.12 3.47
N PHE A 146 5.96 2.21 4.37
CA PHE A 146 6.17 2.62 5.76
C PHE A 146 6.08 1.44 6.70
N GLN A 147 7.17 1.11 7.38
CA GLN A 147 7.26 -0.01 8.33
C GLN A 147 6.56 0.28 9.67
N ARG A 148 6.22 1.55 9.94
CA ARG A 148 5.56 1.98 11.17
C ARG A 148 4.57 3.09 10.86
N SER A 149 3.45 3.08 11.60
CA SER A 149 2.49 4.19 11.54
C SER A 149 3.11 5.49 12.04
N GLY A 150 2.90 6.58 11.30
CA GLY A 150 3.20 7.93 11.75
C GLY A 150 2.09 8.57 12.58
N LEU A 151 1.02 7.81 12.90
CA LEU A 151 -0.09 8.31 13.70
C LEU A 151 0.36 8.62 15.12
N VAL A 152 0.09 9.84 15.56
CA VAL A 152 0.36 10.30 16.92
C VAL A 152 -0.86 10.96 17.53
N LEU A 153 -1.02 10.82 18.84
CA LEU A 153 -2.02 11.57 19.59
C LEU A 153 -1.40 12.90 20.03
N VAL A 154 -2.05 13.99 19.68
CA VAL A 154 -1.63 15.34 20.04
C VAL A 154 -2.62 15.90 21.05
N TYR A 155 -2.12 16.47 22.14
CA TYR A 155 -2.94 17.15 23.14
C TYR A 155 -2.30 18.46 23.60
N LYS A 156 -3.12 19.41 24.05
CA LYS A 156 -2.64 20.66 24.61
C LYS A 156 -2.19 20.45 26.06
N LEU A 157 -0.91 20.74 26.34
CA LEU A 157 -0.30 20.49 27.66
C LEU A 157 -1.03 21.18 28.80
N ASP A 158 -1.61 22.36 28.57
CA ASP A 158 -2.33 23.13 29.59
C ASP A 158 -3.59 22.42 30.15
N ASN A 159 -4.09 21.42 29.42
CA ASN A 159 -5.32 20.70 29.78
C ASN A 159 -5.07 19.41 30.55
N TYR A 160 -3.81 18.98 30.67
CA TYR A 160 -3.44 17.71 31.29
C TYR A 160 -2.19 17.88 32.15
N SER A 161 -2.28 17.43 33.41
CA SER A 161 -1.10 17.27 34.26
C SER A 161 -0.33 16.00 33.85
N LYS A 162 0.99 16.06 33.88
CA LYS A 162 1.87 14.89 33.70
C LYS A 162 1.66 13.87 34.81
#